data_860dbfe7af468b4083b92ecab4250928
#
_entry.id   860dbfe7af468b4083b92ecab4250928
#
_cell.length_a   1.000
_cell.length_b   1.000
_cell.length_c   1.000
_cell.angle_alpha   90.00
_cell.angle_beta   90.00
_cell.angle_gamma   90.00
#
_symmetry.space_group_name_H-M   'P 1'
#
loop_
_entity.id
_entity.type
_entity.pdbx_description
1 polymer ?
#
loop_
_entity_poly.entity_id
_entity_poly.type
_entity_poly.pdbx_seq_one_letter_code
_entity_poly.pdbx_strand_id
1 'polypeptide(L)'
;REELFELLAANTGDQAALDALLVKTRELHEPLKARLEQGRDRLLEIHSSGGAAAQQLVDKLAAEDDDTGMISFALKMFDEIGVNQDDRGENALVLTPGDHMLVSSFPGLPQDGMTITFDRNTALSRDDMALLSWDHPMMRGGIDLILGSEIGATSVALLKNKALPIGSILLELIFVAESAAHPQLYRFMPPTPIRLLMDKNGQNLGEKVAFDAFNRQLTPVNRHLGSKLVTASQPVIHGLIGKGQAIAEELKAGIVDKARAQMAQTLQQDLDRLEALKAVNPNVRDSELDYLRNLQAELHHLIDQTQLKLDAIRFIVVTHN
;
A
#
# COMPACT_ATOMS: atom_id res chain seq x y z
N ARG A 1 35.24 -6.35 38.40
CA ARG A 1 34.56 -5.07 38.11
C ARG A 1 34.47 -4.19 39.37
N GLU A 2 34.10 -4.73 40.50
CA GLU A 2 34.03 -3.99 41.79
C GLU A 2 35.38 -3.39 42.20
N GLU A 3 36.48 -4.16 42.16
CA GLU A 3 37.84 -3.67 42.44
C GLU A 3 38.27 -2.49 41.55
N LEU A 4 37.81 -2.42 40.30
CA LEU A 4 38.10 -1.33 39.37
C LEU A 4 37.36 -0.04 39.76
N PHE A 5 36.12 -0.17 40.21
CA PHE A 5 35.34 0.97 40.71
C PHE A 5 35.84 1.48 42.05
N GLU A 6 36.29 0.61 42.97
CA GLU A 6 36.90 0.98 44.23
C GLU A 6 38.24 1.71 44.03
N LEU A 7 39.08 1.25 43.08
CA LEU A 7 40.32 1.91 42.71
C LEU A 7 40.11 3.28 42.04
N LEU A 8 39.08 3.41 41.22
CA LEU A 8 38.69 4.69 40.62
C LEU A 8 38.18 5.68 41.67
N ALA A 9 37.37 5.22 42.60
CA ALA A 9 36.83 6.05 43.66
C ALA A 9 37.90 6.50 44.70
N ALA A 10 38.93 5.67 44.89
CA ALA A 10 40.03 5.98 45.82
C ALA A 10 41.10 6.93 45.22
N ASN A 11 41.21 7.06 43.91
CA ASN A 11 42.30 7.79 43.23
C ASN A 11 41.84 9.03 42.49
N THR A 12 40.89 9.78 43.00
CA THR A 12 40.40 11.03 42.41
C THR A 12 41.41 12.18 42.52
N GLY A 13 42.52 12.13 41.80
CA GLY A 13 43.49 13.25 41.72
C GLY A 13 44.92 12.85 41.35
N ASP A 14 45.25 11.58 41.25
CA ASP A 14 46.58 11.11 40.81
C ASP A 14 46.54 10.63 39.35
N GLN A 15 47.09 11.46 38.46
CA GLN A 15 47.12 11.18 37.02
C GLN A 15 47.95 9.93 36.69
N ALA A 16 49.03 9.68 37.43
CA ALA A 16 49.90 8.52 37.21
C ALA A 16 49.18 7.20 37.57
N ALA A 17 48.41 7.21 38.67
CA ALA A 17 47.58 6.09 39.07
C ALA A 17 46.43 5.84 38.06
N LEU A 18 45.87 6.89 37.48
CA LEU A 18 44.83 6.81 36.44
C LEU A 18 45.37 6.19 35.13
N ASP A 19 46.56 6.62 34.71
CA ASP A 19 47.22 6.09 33.52
C ASP A 19 47.58 4.60 33.69
N ALA A 20 48.08 4.21 34.86
CA ALA A 20 48.37 2.81 35.21
C ALA A 20 47.08 1.94 35.19
N LEU A 21 45.97 2.48 35.69
CA LEU A 21 44.67 1.82 35.67
C LEU A 21 44.13 1.65 34.23
N LEU A 22 44.32 2.66 33.39
CA LEU A 22 43.94 2.59 31.95
C LEU A 22 44.75 1.54 31.21
N VAL A 23 46.06 1.43 31.45
CA VAL A 23 46.91 0.38 30.90
C VAL A 23 46.42 -1.00 31.31
N LYS A 24 46.22 -1.22 32.62
CA LYS A 24 45.71 -2.47 33.15
C LYS A 24 44.34 -2.83 32.62
N THR A 25 43.47 -1.86 32.44
CA THR A 25 42.14 -2.07 31.84
C THR A 25 42.23 -2.51 30.38
N ARG A 26 43.13 -1.91 29.60
CA ARG A 26 43.37 -2.33 28.21
C ARG A 26 43.95 -3.75 28.15
N GLU A 27 44.91 -4.07 28.97
CA GLU A 27 45.51 -5.42 29.05
C GLU A 27 44.49 -6.51 29.39
N LEU A 28 43.48 -6.19 30.19
CA LEU A 28 42.36 -7.10 30.50
C LEU A 28 41.30 -7.13 29.43
N HIS A 29 41.06 -5.99 28.80
CA HIS A 29 39.99 -5.84 27.80
C HIS A 29 40.35 -6.55 26.48
N GLU A 30 41.58 -6.40 25.96
CA GLU A 30 41.99 -6.96 24.69
C GLU A 30 41.87 -8.49 24.61
N PRO A 31 42.37 -9.29 25.58
CA PRO A 31 42.20 -10.73 25.54
C PRO A 31 40.75 -11.16 25.78
N LEU A 32 39.97 -10.39 26.57
CA LEU A 32 38.54 -10.67 26.73
C LEU A 32 37.75 -10.42 25.43
N LYS A 33 38.07 -9.34 24.76
CA LYS A 33 37.52 -8.99 23.46
C LYS A 33 37.81 -10.07 22.40
N ALA A 34 39.10 -10.50 22.33
CA ALA A 34 39.50 -11.56 21.42
C ALA A 34 38.79 -12.90 21.70
N ARG A 35 38.58 -13.25 22.99
CA ARG A 35 37.82 -14.45 23.37
C ARG A 35 36.34 -14.33 23.03
N LEU A 36 35.75 -13.16 23.21
CA LEU A 36 34.36 -12.90 22.81
C LEU A 36 34.22 -12.95 21.28
N GLU A 37 35.18 -12.41 20.52
CA GLU A 37 35.18 -12.46 19.09
C GLU A 37 35.38 -13.88 18.54
N GLN A 38 36.14 -14.74 19.20
CA GLN A 38 36.29 -16.17 18.85
C GLN A 38 35.03 -16.98 19.18
N GLY A 39 34.25 -16.57 20.19
CA GLY A 39 33.01 -17.24 20.56
C GLY A 39 31.76 -16.69 19.87
N ARG A 40 31.90 -15.62 19.09
CA ARG A 40 30.80 -15.05 18.33
C ARG A 40 30.44 -15.93 17.15
N ASP A 41 29.17 -16.27 17.04
CA ASP A 41 28.65 -16.89 15.83
C ASP A 41 28.62 -15.84 14.70
N ARG A 42 29.70 -15.80 13.93
CA ARG A 42 29.90 -14.85 12.83
C ARG A 42 28.79 -14.90 11.79
N LEU A 43 28.12 -16.06 11.64
CA LEU A 43 26.97 -16.21 10.75
C LEU A 43 25.73 -15.48 11.31
N LEU A 44 25.50 -15.56 12.62
CA LEU A 44 24.44 -14.81 13.30
C LEU A 44 24.65 -13.28 13.19
N GLU A 45 25.88 -12.81 13.29
CA GLU A 45 26.19 -11.37 13.13
C GLU A 45 26.00 -10.89 11.69
N ILE A 46 26.44 -11.68 10.71
CA ILE A 46 26.23 -11.35 9.29
C ILE A 46 24.73 -11.31 8.97
N HIS A 47 23.95 -12.22 9.53
CA HIS A 47 22.50 -12.24 9.37
C HIS A 47 21.77 -11.13 10.15
N SER A 48 22.29 -10.72 11.30
CA SER A 48 21.65 -9.70 12.14
C SER A 48 22.00 -8.27 11.75
N SER A 49 23.19 -8.03 11.17
CA SER A 49 23.63 -6.69 10.78
C SER A 49 23.08 -6.21 9.44
N GLY A 50 22.54 -7.13 8.62
CA GLY A 50 21.97 -6.83 7.30
C GLY A 50 22.93 -6.17 6.28
N GLY A 51 24.09 -5.68 6.71
CA GLY A 51 25.12 -5.06 5.86
C GLY A 51 24.60 -3.90 5.00
N ALA A 52 25.18 -3.75 3.81
CA ALA A 52 24.79 -2.70 2.87
C ALA A 52 23.34 -2.83 2.37
N ALA A 53 22.79 -4.04 2.31
CA ALA A 53 21.40 -4.26 1.91
C ALA A 53 20.39 -3.73 2.93
N ALA A 54 20.70 -3.86 4.24
CA ALA A 54 19.86 -3.29 5.29
C ALA A 54 19.88 -1.76 5.27
N GLN A 55 21.06 -1.15 5.03
CA GLN A 55 21.14 0.31 4.91
C GLN A 55 20.34 0.81 3.72
N GLN A 56 20.41 0.14 2.56
CA GLN A 56 19.59 0.50 1.40
C GLN A 56 18.08 0.37 1.68
N LEU A 57 17.67 -0.61 2.50
CA LEU A 57 16.28 -0.75 2.92
C LEU A 57 15.86 0.41 3.84
N VAL A 58 16.71 0.75 4.81
CA VAL A 58 16.47 1.89 5.72
C VAL A 58 16.34 3.20 4.93
N ASP A 59 17.23 3.43 3.96
CA ASP A 59 17.21 4.63 3.11
C ASP A 59 15.91 4.69 2.26
N LYS A 60 15.45 3.54 1.75
CA LYS A 60 14.17 3.45 1.03
C LYS A 60 12.98 3.74 1.93
N LEU A 61 12.94 3.16 3.13
CA LEU A 61 11.88 3.41 4.10
C LEU A 61 11.84 4.88 4.52
N ALA A 62 13.00 5.49 4.75
CA ALA A 62 13.08 6.91 5.06
C ALA A 62 12.56 7.80 3.91
N ALA A 63 12.83 7.41 2.66
CA ALA A 63 12.30 8.13 1.49
C ALA A 63 10.77 7.93 1.33
N GLU A 64 10.22 6.79 1.73
CA GLU A 64 8.78 6.54 1.74
C GLU A 64 8.06 7.28 2.88
N ASP A 65 8.71 7.52 4.00
CA ASP A 65 8.15 8.31 5.12
C ASP A 65 7.87 9.77 4.70
N ASP A 66 8.59 10.30 3.69
CA ASP A 66 8.37 11.64 3.11
C ASP A 66 7.23 11.68 2.04
N ASP A 67 6.43 10.61 1.91
CA ASP A 67 5.34 10.52 0.92
C ASP A 67 4.19 11.50 1.22
N THR A 68 4.28 12.69 0.65
CA THR A 68 3.22 13.71 0.73
C THR A 68 1.90 13.25 0.10
N GLY A 69 1.94 12.25 -0.79
CA GLY A 69 0.76 11.63 -1.39
C GLY A 69 -0.06 10.87 -0.36
N MET A 70 0.60 10.07 0.48
CA MET A 70 -0.03 9.34 1.58
C MET A 70 -0.70 10.30 2.58
N ILE A 71 0.01 11.34 3.01
CA ILE A 71 -0.52 12.35 3.94
C ILE A 71 -1.76 13.01 3.34
N SER A 72 -1.68 13.48 2.10
CA SER A 72 -2.80 14.12 1.40
C SER A 72 -3.99 13.18 1.24
N PHE A 73 -3.76 11.89 0.97
CA PHE A 73 -4.81 10.88 0.89
C PHE A 73 -5.48 10.67 2.25
N ALA A 74 -4.68 10.48 3.31
CA ALA A 74 -5.18 10.24 4.67
C ALA A 74 -6.08 11.40 5.14
N LEU A 75 -5.59 12.64 5.02
CA LEU A 75 -6.34 13.83 5.45
C LEU A 75 -7.67 13.95 4.71
N LYS A 76 -7.68 13.74 3.38
CA LYS A 76 -8.92 13.76 2.59
C LYS A 76 -9.87 12.64 2.96
N MET A 77 -9.35 11.44 3.20
CA MET A 77 -10.16 10.29 3.63
C MET A 77 -10.85 10.58 4.97
N PHE A 78 -10.12 11.13 5.93
CA PHE A 78 -10.67 11.50 7.23
C PHE A 78 -11.75 12.59 7.09
N ASP A 79 -11.49 13.62 6.29
CA ASP A 79 -12.43 14.72 6.04
C ASP A 79 -13.73 14.21 5.38
N GLU A 80 -13.62 13.43 4.31
CA GLU A 80 -14.77 12.89 3.58
C GLU A 80 -15.62 11.92 4.41
N ILE A 81 -14.99 11.15 5.30
CA ILE A 81 -15.72 10.22 6.17
C ILE A 81 -16.28 10.92 7.41
N GLY A 82 -15.77 12.11 7.75
CA GLY A 82 -16.23 12.91 8.86
C GLY A 82 -15.48 12.65 10.17
N VAL A 83 -14.21 12.28 10.09
CA VAL A 83 -13.29 12.22 11.25
C VAL A 83 -12.76 13.62 11.51
N ASN A 84 -12.90 14.12 12.76
CA ASN A 84 -12.33 15.40 13.17
C ASN A 84 -10.80 15.32 13.21
N GLN A 85 -10.16 16.40 12.77
CA GLN A 85 -8.69 16.49 12.66
C GLN A 85 -8.26 17.80 13.34
N ASP A 86 -7.69 17.70 14.53
CA ASP A 86 -7.18 18.85 15.28
C ASP A 86 -5.65 18.86 15.21
N ASP A 87 -5.09 19.97 14.75
CA ASP A 87 -3.63 20.15 14.65
C ASP A 87 -3.02 20.24 16.05
N ARG A 88 -2.01 19.40 16.33
CA ARG A 88 -1.24 19.40 17.57
C ARG A 88 0.18 19.95 17.39
N GLY A 89 0.51 20.45 16.21
CA GLY A 89 1.87 20.89 15.84
C GLY A 89 2.82 19.72 15.56
N GLU A 90 4.02 20.03 15.09
CA GLU A 90 5.09 19.04 14.83
C GLU A 90 4.67 17.84 13.96
N ASN A 91 3.92 18.07 12.89
CA ASN A 91 3.36 17.02 12.04
C ASN A 91 2.48 15.99 12.77
N ALA A 92 1.83 16.42 13.86
CA ALA A 92 0.94 15.59 14.67
C ALA A 92 -0.50 16.10 14.62
N LEU A 93 -1.45 15.15 14.58
CA LEU A 93 -2.88 15.40 14.58
C LEU A 93 -3.56 14.61 15.70
N VAL A 94 -4.55 15.22 16.33
CA VAL A 94 -5.52 14.51 17.17
C VAL A 94 -6.72 14.18 16.31
N LEU A 95 -7.00 12.89 16.18
CA LEU A 95 -8.15 12.37 15.44
C LEU A 95 -9.23 11.96 16.43
N THR A 96 -10.44 12.45 16.22
CA THR A 96 -11.62 12.07 17.01
C THR A 96 -12.81 11.75 16.10
N PRO A 97 -13.71 10.83 16.52
CA PRO A 97 -14.95 10.63 15.78
C PRO A 97 -15.74 11.93 15.66
N GLY A 98 -16.15 12.29 14.45
CA GLY A 98 -16.99 13.47 14.24
C GLY A 98 -18.48 13.18 14.46
N ASP A 99 -19.28 14.20 14.74
CA ASP A 99 -20.73 14.08 14.99
C ASP A 99 -21.52 13.62 13.77
N HIS A 100 -20.95 13.78 12.57
CA HIS A 100 -21.62 13.52 11.28
C HIS A 100 -20.82 12.56 10.40
N MET A 101 -20.16 11.55 11.01
CA MET A 101 -19.46 10.54 10.24
C MET A 101 -20.42 9.79 9.29
N LEU A 102 -19.92 9.45 8.11
CA LEU A 102 -20.65 8.63 7.13
C LEU A 102 -20.84 7.18 7.59
N VAL A 103 -20.10 6.76 8.59
CA VAL A 103 -20.09 5.41 9.18
C VAL A 103 -20.25 5.49 10.69
N SER A 104 -20.74 4.42 11.30
CA SER A 104 -20.96 4.38 12.76
C SER A 104 -19.63 4.43 13.56
N SER A 105 -18.53 3.97 12.98
CA SER A 105 -17.19 4.05 13.55
C SER A 105 -16.15 3.99 12.44
N PHE A 106 -15.07 4.75 12.59
CA PHE A 106 -13.93 4.65 11.66
C PHE A 106 -13.02 3.50 12.08
N PRO A 107 -12.57 2.61 11.16
CA PRO A 107 -11.73 1.47 11.50
C PRO A 107 -10.44 1.89 12.20
N GLY A 108 -10.16 1.29 13.35
CA GLY A 108 -8.94 1.57 14.13
C GLY A 108 -8.91 2.90 14.88
N LEU A 109 -9.98 3.73 14.80
CA LEU A 109 -10.10 4.95 15.58
C LEU A 109 -10.85 4.65 16.89
N PRO A 110 -10.23 4.84 18.08
CA PRO A 110 -10.90 4.73 19.37
C PRO A 110 -12.00 5.82 19.53
N GLN A 111 -13.00 5.54 20.38
CA GLN A 111 -14.04 6.52 20.66
C GLN A 111 -13.50 7.79 21.35
N ASP A 112 -12.46 7.63 22.17
CA ASP A 112 -11.80 8.77 22.84
C ASP A 112 -10.80 9.49 21.94
N GLY A 113 -10.68 9.05 20.67
CA GLY A 113 -9.72 9.59 19.72
C GLY A 113 -8.31 9.02 19.90
N MET A 114 -7.39 9.45 19.05
CA MET A 114 -5.97 9.13 19.14
C MET A 114 -5.12 10.24 18.55
N THR A 115 -3.88 10.35 19.02
CA THR A 115 -2.89 11.23 18.43
C THR A 115 -2.05 10.45 17.43
N ILE A 116 -1.91 10.97 16.23
CA ILE A 116 -1.07 10.42 15.18
C ILE A 116 0.03 11.40 14.79
N THR A 117 1.10 10.91 14.24
CA THR A 117 2.14 11.68 13.58
C THR A 117 2.54 11.03 12.26
N PHE A 118 3.02 11.82 11.32
CA PHE A 118 3.59 11.34 10.06
C PHE A 118 5.12 11.21 10.13
N ASP A 119 5.74 11.66 11.23
CA ASP A 119 7.18 11.56 11.46
C ASP A 119 7.52 10.35 12.33
N ARG A 120 8.29 9.41 11.76
CA ARG A 120 8.74 8.20 12.44
C ARG A 120 9.59 8.48 13.66
N ASN A 121 10.45 9.50 13.61
CA ASN A 121 11.33 9.83 14.74
C ASN A 121 10.50 10.37 15.93
N THR A 122 9.50 11.18 15.64
CA THR A 122 8.53 11.65 16.63
C THR A 122 7.76 10.49 17.24
N ALA A 123 7.25 9.56 16.44
CA ALA A 123 6.55 8.38 16.93
C ALA A 123 7.43 7.46 17.79
N LEU A 124 8.70 7.28 17.41
CA LEU A 124 9.66 6.48 18.19
C LEU A 124 10.07 7.12 19.53
N SER A 125 9.97 8.44 19.62
CA SER A 125 10.33 9.19 20.84
C SER A 125 9.16 9.43 21.78
N ARG A 126 7.91 9.13 21.35
CA ARG A 126 6.68 9.45 22.08
C ARG A 126 5.69 8.31 22.05
N ASP A 127 5.44 7.71 23.20
CA ASP A 127 4.49 6.61 23.35
C ASP A 127 3.01 7.03 23.20
N ASP A 128 2.72 8.34 23.27
CA ASP A 128 1.37 8.90 23.13
C ASP A 128 0.99 9.22 21.69
N MET A 129 1.86 8.96 20.72
CA MET A 129 1.64 9.22 19.30
C MET A 129 1.87 7.97 18.45
N ALA A 130 0.92 7.64 17.62
CA ALA A 130 1.04 6.56 16.66
C ALA A 130 1.56 7.06 15.31
N LEU A 131 2.52 6.36 14.70
CA LEU A 131 2.94 6.65 13.33
C LEU A 131 1.83 6.25 12.36
N LEU A 132 1.33 7.21 11.59
CA LEU A 132 0.44 6.92 10.48
C LEU A 132 1.24 6.63 9.22
N SER A 133 1.25 5.38 8.80
CA SER A 133 1.86 4.87 7.57
C SER A 133 0.82 4.11 6.74
N TRP A 134 1.16 3.67 5.53
CA TRP A 134 0.26 2.84 4.71
C TRP A 134 -0.18 1.54 5.42
N ASP A 135 0.68 0.97 6.28
CA ASP A 135 0.37 -0.27 7.03
C ASP A 135 -0.46 -0.03 8.29
N HIS A 136 -0.63 1.23 8.72
CA HIS A 136 -1.39 1.53 9.95
C HIS A 136 -2.82 0.98 9.85
N PRO A 137 -3.37 0.37 10.92
CA PRO A 137 -4.71 -0.21 10.89
C PRO A 137 -5.81 0.73 10.42
N MET A 138 -5.71 2.02 10.74
CA MET A 138 -6.65 3.05 10.27
C MET A 138 -6.56 3.27 8.76
N MET A 139 -5.33 3.29 8.19
CA MET A 139 -5.15 3.42 6.74
C MET A 139 -5.70 2.22 5.99
N ARG A 140 -5.31 1.01 6.43
CA ARG A 140 -5.81 -0.23 5.84
C ARG A 140 -7.33 -0.36 5.96
N GLY A 141 -7.85 -0.17 7.16
CA GLY A 141 -9.29 -0.26 7.42
C GLY A 141 -10.08 0.84 6.70
N GLY A 142 -9.54 2.04 6.56
CA GLY A 142 -10.14 3.13 5.77
C GLY A 142 -10.16 2.83 4.28
N ILE A 143 -9.09 2.26 3.74
CA ILE A 143 -9.04 1.79 2.34
C ILE A 143 -10.05 0.65 2.13
N ASP A 144 -10.07 -0.34 3.03
CA ASP A 144 -11.03 -1.45 2.96
C ASP A 144 -12.48 -0.96 3.04
N LEU A 145 -12.75 0.07 3.86
CA LEU A 145 -14.06 0.72 3.96
C LEU A 145 -14.45 1.37 2.62
N ILE A 146 -13.54 2.10 1.98
CA ILE A 146 -13.80 2.73 0.68
C ILE A 146 -14.01 1.67 -0.41
N LEU A 147 -13.18 0.63 -0.45
CA LEU A 147 -13.26 -0.43 -1.45
C LEU A 147 -14.47 -1.35 -1.22
N GLY A 148 -14.85 -1.59 0.03
CA GLY A 148 -15.95 -2.49 0.41
C GLY A 148 -17.33 -1.82 0.44
N SER A 149 -17.41 -0.50 0.31
CA SER A 149 -18.66 0.26 0.37
C SER A 149 -18.90 1.06 -0.91
N GLU A 150 -20.07 1.65 -1.03
CA GLU A 150 -20.39 2.58 -2.14
C GLU A 150 -19.89 4.02 -1.87
N ILE A 151 -19.19 4.24 -0.78
CA ILE A 151 -18.64 5.55 -0.40
C ILE A 151 -17.50 5.90 -1.36
N GLY A 152 -17.60 7.06 -2.00
CA GLY A 152 -16.57 7.53 -2.94
C GLY A 152 -16.58 6.89 -4.33
N ALA A 153 -17.47 5.92 -4.60
CA ALA A 153 -17.58 5.25 -5.91
C ALA A 153 -18.02 6.20 -7.06
N THR A 154 -18.61 7.35 -6.76
CA THR A 154 -19.05 8.30 -7.78
C THR A 154 -18.60 9.72 -7.47
N SER A 155 -18.18 10.46 -8.51
CA SER A 155 -17.80 11.86 -8.36
C SER A 155 -18.13 12.68 -9.62
N VAL A 156 -18.22 14.00 -9.42
CA VAL A 156 -18.39 14.98 -10.52
C VAL A 156 -17.26 16.00 -10.44
N ALA A 157 -16.63 16.27 -11.58
CA ALA A 157 -15.54 17.23 -11.66
C ALA A 157 -15.67 18.16 -12.89
N LEU A 158 -15.04 19.32 -12.79
CA LEU A 158 -14.84 20.22 -13.94
C LEU A 158 -13.40 20.08 -14.44
N LEU A 159 -13.24 19.97 -15.75
CA LEU A 159 -11.95 20.00 -16.41
C LEU A 159 -11.71 21.38 -17.03
N LYS A 160 -10.69 22.09 -16.55
CA LYS A 160 -10.25 23.34 -17.16
C LYS A 160 -9.38 23.07 -18.38
N ASN A 161 -9.98 23.10 -19.55
CA ASN A 161 -9.27 22.83 -20.80
C ASN A 161 -9.83 23.68 -21.97
N LYS A 162 -8.98 24.56 -22.50
CA LYS A 162 -9.34 25.45 -23.63
C LYS A 162 -9.29 24.75 -24.99
N ALA A 163 -8.67 23.58 -25.09
CA ALA A 163 -8.57 22.83 -26.34
C ALA A 163 -9.85 22.02 -26.65
N LEU A 164 -10.71 21.82 -25.65
CA LEU A 164 -11.98 21.12 -25.81
C LEU A 164 -13.14 22.12 -25.79
N PRO A 165 -14.23 21.88 -26.53
CA PRO A 165 -15.43 22.74 -26.47
C PRO A 165 -16.03 22.78 -25.07
N ILE A 166 -16.50 23.96 -24.64
CA ILE A 166 -17.21 24.11 -23.36
C ILE A 166 -18.41 23.17 -23.35
N GLY A 167 -18.66 22.55 -22.18
CA GLY A 167 -19.75 21.60 -21.99
C GLY A 167 -19.49 20.22 -22.60
N SER A 168 -18.28 19.96 -23.14
CA SER A 168 -17.90 18.60 -23.53
C SER A 168 -17.93 17.68 -22.32
N ILE A 169 -18.43 16.47 -22.51
CA ILE A 169 -18.57 15.46 -21.48
C ILE A 169 -17.47 14.42 -21.66
N LEU A 170 -16.81 14.08 -20.55
CA LEU A 170 -15.96 12.91 -20.41
C LEU A 170 -16.50 12.05 -19.26
N LEU A 171 -16.44 10.74 -19.42
CA LEU A 171 -16.81 9.78 -18.38
C LEU A 171 -15.63 8.87 -18.07
N GLU A 172 -15.08 9.00 -16.88
CA GLU A 172 -14.05 8.09 -16.41
C GLU A 172 -14.72 6.94 -15.68
N LEU A 173 -14.39 5.73 -16.08
CA LEU A 173 -14.90 4.48 -15.54
C LEU A 173 -13.72 3.67 -15.03
N ILE A 174 -13.85 3.15 -13.84
CA ILE A 174 -12.89 2.20 -13.27
C ILE A 174 -13.63 0.88 -13.08
N PHE A 175 -13.21 -0.11 -13.83
CA PHE A 175 -13.63 -1.48 -13.63
C PHE A 175 -12.54 -2.24 -12.91
N VAL A 176 -12.92 -3.25 -12.12
CA VAL A 176 -11.99 -4.17 -11.50
C VAL A 176 -12.27 -5.57 -12.00
N ALA A 177 -11.26 -6.20 -12.58
CA ALA A 177 -11.28 -7.61 -12.90
C ALA A 177 -10.88 -8.39 -11.65
N GLU A 178 -11.81 -9.14 -11.06
CA GLU A 178 -11.60 -9.90 -9.84
C GLU A 178 -12.14 -11.32 -9.98
N SER A 179 -11.49 -12.25 -9.29
CA SER A 179 -11.91 -13.65 -9.18
C SER A 179 -12.24 -14.01 -7.73
N ALA A 180 -12.72 -15.22 -7.50
CA ALA A 180 -13.01 -15.69 -6.17
C ALA A 180 -11.81 -15.56 -5.23
N ALA A 181 -12.06 -15.25 -3.95
CA ALA A 181 -11.02 -15.10 -2.94
C ALA A 181 -10.32 -16.46 -2.69
N HIS A 182 -9.09 -16.60 -3.16
CA HIS A 182 -8.25 -17.75 -2.91
C HIS A 182 -6.80 -17.28 -2.66
N PRO A 183 -6.16 -17.66 -1.53
CA PRO A 183 -4.86 -17.11 -1.14
C PRO A 183 -3.77 -17.26 -2.19
N GLN A 184 -3.73 -18.38 -2.90
CA GLN A 184 -2.72 -18.64 -3.93
C GLN A 184 -3.07 -18.02 -5.30
N LEU A 185 -4.34 -17.67 -5.53
CA LEU A 185 -4.78 -17.03 -6.75
C LEU A 185 -4.29 -15.58 -6.85
N TYR A 186 -4.27 -14.85 -5.74
CA TYR A 186 -3.81 -13.46 -5.70
C TYR A 186 -2.39 -13.24 -6.25
N ARG A 187 -1.56 -14.28 -6.23
CA ARG A 187 -0.23 -14.25 -6.83
C ARG A 187 -0.26 -14.08 -8.35
N PHE A 188 -1.29 -14.58 -9.01
CA PHE A 188 -1.41 -14.63 -10.47
C PHE A 188 -2.49 -13.69 -10.99
N MET A 189 -3.57 -13.55 -10.24
CA MET A 189 -4.75 -12.76 -10.59
C MET A 189 -5.19 -11.92 -9.38
N PRO A 190 -4.39 -10.89 -9.00
CA PRO A 190 -4.86 -9.90 -8.02
C PRO A 190 -6.01 -9.09 -8.63
N PRO A 191 -6.90 -8.49 -7.84
CA PRO A 191 -7.88 -7.52 -8.33
C PRO A 191 -7.18 -6.47 -9.19
N THR A 192 -7.52 -6.41 -10.46
CA THR A 192 -6.80 -5.60 -11.45
C THR A 192 -7.70 -4.50 -11.99
N PRO A 193 -7.36 -3.22 -11.75
CA PRO A 193 -8.15 -2.10 -12.22
C PRO A 193 -7.97 -1.89 -13.72
N ILE A 194 -9.09 -1.60 -14.41
CA ILE A 194 -9.17 -1.20 -15.81
C ILE A 194 -9.75 0.22 -15.84
N ARG A 195 -8.93 1.19 -16.17
CA ARG A 195 -9.35 2.59 -16.30
C ARG A 195 -9.73 2.90 -17.73
N LEU A 196 -10.93 3.44 -17.93
CA LEU A 196 -11.40 3.96 -19.22
C LEU A 196 -11.72 5.44 -19.04
N LEU A 197 -11.33 6.27 -20.01
CA LEU A 197 -11.74 7.67 -20.14
C LEU A 197 -12.51 7.83 -21.44
N MET A 198 -13.84 7.83 -21.32
CA MET A 198 -14.74 7.83 -22.49
C MET A 198 -15.08 9.26 -22.90
N ASP A 199 -14.94 9.58 -24.16
CA ASP A 199 -15.52 10.81 -24.74
C ASP A 199 -17.03 10.61 -25.04
N LYS A 200 -17.71 11.67 -25.40
CA LYS A 200 -19.14 11.63 -25.75
C LYS A 200 -19.49 10.68 -26.91
N ASN A 201 -18.53 10.34 -27.76
CA ASN A 201 -18.73 9.44 -28.91
C ASN A 201 -18.52 7.97 -28.50
N GLY A 202 -17.99 7.73 -27.28
CA GLY A 202 -17.65 6.40 -26.77
C GLY A 202 -16.25 5.96 -27.14
N GLN A 203 -15.36 6.89 -27.52
CA GLN A 203 -13.95 6.57 -27.74
C GLN A 203 -13.22 6.56 -26.37
N ASN A 204 -12.44 5.53 -26.13
CA ASN A 204 -11.55 5.47 -24.95
C ASN A 204 -10.28 6.30 -25.17
N LEU A 205 -10.06 7.27 -24.31
CA LEU A 205 -8.88 8.14 -24.28
C LEU A 205 -7.92 7.75 -23.14
N GLY A 206 -8.23 6.72 -22.36
CA GLY A 206 -7.51 6.35 -21.13
C GLY A 206 -6.04 6.09 -21.33
N GLU A 207 -5.63 5.46 -22.43
CA GLU A 207 -4.22 5.21 -22.76
C GLU A 207 -3.46 6.47 -23.19
N LYS A 208 -4.15 7.46 -23.74
CA LYS A 208 -3.55 8.70 -24.25
C LYS A 208 -3.41 9.77 -23.17
N VAL A 209 -4.14 9.62 -22.06
CA VAL A 209 -4.27 10.62 -21.01
C VAL A 209 -3.77 10.01 -19.69
N ALA A 210 -2.57 10.38 -19.27
CA ALA A 210 -1.98 9.94 -18.01
C ALA A 210 -2.85 10.40 -16.83
N PHE A 211 -3.14 9.48 -15.91
CA PHE A 211 -4.05 9.70 -14.78
C PHE A 211 -3.64 10.89 -13.91
N ASP A 212 -2.37 10.97 -13.49
CA ASP A 212 -1.89 12.02 -12.58
C ASP A 212 -1.95 13.42 -13.21
N ALA A 213 -1.53 13.53 -14.47
CA ALA A 213 -1.58 14.79 -15.20
C ALA A 213 -3.01 15.28 -15.43
N PHE A 214 -3.93 14.34 -15.67
CA PHE A 214 -5.35 14.62 -15.85
C PHE A 214 -6.00 15.02 -14.53
N ASN A 215 -5.75 14.28 -13.47
CA ASN A 215 -6.35 14.49 -12.16
C ASN A 215 -6.00 15.87 -11.57
N ARG A 216 -4.79 16.38 -11.82
CA ARG A 216 -4.36 17.74 -11.41
C ARG A 216 -5.14 18.87 -12.07
N GLN A 217 -5.77 18.64 -13.21
CA GLN A 217 -6.56 19.62 -13.95
C GLN A 217 -8.04 19.59 -13.56
N LEU A 218 -8.44 18.63 -12.74
CA LEU A 218 -9.82 18.48 -12.31
C LEU A 218 -10.09 19.33 -11.07
N THR A 219 -11.25 19.97 -11.06
CA THR A 219 -11.76 20.73 -9.90
C THR A 219 -13.04 20.06 -9.43
N PRO A 220 -13.16 19.71 -8.14
CA PRO A 220 -14.38 19.11 -7.59
C PRO A 220 -15.56 20.06 -7.70
N VAL A 221 -16.76 19.50 -7.81
CA VAL A 221 -18.02 20.24 -7.90
C VAL A 221 -18.84 19.98 -6.65
N ASN A 222 -19.50 21.02 -6.14
CA ASN A 222 -20.41 20.84 -5.02
C ASN A 222 -21.59 19.91 -5.38
N ARG A 223 -22.10 19.20 -4.37
CA ARG A 223 -23.13 18.16 -4.53
C ARG A 223 -24.37 18.62 -5.31
N HIS A 224 -24.83 19.86 -5.06
CA HIS A 224 -26.03 20.38 -5.70
C HIS A 224 -25.83 20.60 -7.21
N LEU A 225 -24.73 21.20 -7.62
CA LEU A 225 -24.41 21.41 -9.02
C LEU A 225 -24.11 20.07 -9.70
N GLY A 226 -23.38 19.18 -9.03
CA GLY A 226 -23.09 17.83 -9.52
C GLY A 226 -24.37 17.05 -9.84
N SER A 227 -25.32 17.02 -8.92
CA SER A 227 -26.61 16.36 -9.14
C SER A 227 -27.36 16.90 -10.36
N LYS A 228 -27.41 18.22 -10.55
CA LYS A 228 -28.04 18.83 -11.74
C LYS A 228 -27.36 18.42 -13.04
N LEU A 229 -26.02 18.42 -13.07
CA LEU A 229 -25.24 18.06 -14.25
C LEU A 229 -25.46 16.57 -14.61
N VAL A 230 -25.45 15.68 -13.62
CA VAL A 230 -25.70 14.24 -13.82
C VAL A 230 -27.13 14.01 -14.33
N THR A 231 -28.13 14.62 -13.71
CA THR A 231 -29.52 14.45 -14.12
C THR A 231 -29.74 14.91 -15.58
N ALA A 232 -29.15 16.04 -15.97
CA ALA A 232 -29.26 16.54 -17.35
C ALA A 232 -28.54 15.65 -18.38
N SER A 233 -27.55 14.87 -17.96
CA SER A 233 -26.70 14.05 -18.83
C SER A 233 -26.96 12.54 -18.71
N GLN A 234 -27.96 12.14 -17.93
CA GLN A 234 -28.24 10.74 -17.59
C GLN A 234 -28.29 9.78 -18.81
N PRO A 235 -28.97 10.10 -19.95
CA PRO A 235 -28.99 9.20 -21.09
C PRO A 235 -27.60 8.99 -21.73
N VAL A 236 -26.77 10.03 -21.71
CA VAL A 236 -25.38 9.97 -22.23
C VAL A 236 -24.52 9.11 -21.34
N ILE A 237 -24.63 9.30 -20.03
CA ILE A 237 -23.88 8.53 -19.02
C ILE A 237 -24.20 7.05 -19.15
N HIS A 238 -25.48 6.66 -19.20
CA HIS A 238 -25.89 5.25 -19.37
C HIS A 238 -25.35 4.64 -20.67
N GLY A 239 -25.41 5.37 -21.77
CA GLY A 239 -24.88 4.91 -23.05
C GLY A 239 -23.36 4.70 -23.02
N LEU A 240 -22.63 5.58 -22.32
CA LEU A 240 -21.18 5.48 -22.18
C LEU A 240 -20.75 4.35 -21.22
N ILE A 241 -21.51 4.09 -20.16
CA ILE A 241 -21.28 2.93 -19.28
C ILE A 241 -21.37 1.63 -20.06
N GLY A 242 -22.42 1.45 -20.87
CA GLY A 242 -22.58 0.23 -21.67
C GLY A 242 -21.46 0.03 -22.69
N LYS A 243 -21.01 1.10 -23.37
CA LYS A 243 -19.86 1.04 -24.27
C LYS A 243 -18.56 0.75 -23.51
N GLY A 244 -18.37 1.39 -22.36
CA GLY A 244 -17.21 1.17 -21.51
C GLY A 244 -17.13 -0.26 -21.00
N GLN A 245 -18.25 -0.86 -20.63
CA GLN A 245 -18.31 -2.25 -20.19
C GLN A 245 -17.85 -3.20 -21.31
N ALA A 246 -18.27 -2.98 -22.55
CA ALA A 246 -17.84 -3.80 -23.70
C ALA A 246 -16.32 -3.73 -23.89
N ILE A 247 -15.73 -2.52 -23.84
CA ILE A 247 -14.27 -2.33 -23.93
C ILE A 247 -13.55 -2.99 -22.75
N ALA A 248 -14.09 -2.85 -21.54
CA ALA A 248 -13.48 -3.44 -20.36
C ALA A 248 -13.51 -4.98 -20.39
N GLU A 249 -14.55 -5.59 -20.97
CA GLU A 249 -14.62 -7.05 -21.19
C GLU A 249 -13.53 -7.54 -22.15
N GLU A 250 -13.25 -6.79 -23.23
CA GLU A 250 -12.15 -7.11 -24.15
C GLU A 250 -10.78 -7.02 -23.44
N LEU A 251 -10.57 -5.98 -22.64
CA LEU A 251 -9.33 -5.80 -21.89
C LEU A 251 -9.16 -6.87 -20.78
N LYS A 252 -10.26 -7.26 -20.14
CA LYS A 252 -10.27 -8.36 -19.15
C LYS A 252 -9.74 -9.66 -19.74
N ALA A 253 -10.13 -9.98 -20.98
CA ALA A 253 -9.65 -11.20 -21.63
C ALA A 253 -8.12 -11.28 -21.67
N GLY A 254 -7.46 -10.18 -22.02
CA GLY A 254 -5.99 -10.11 -22.02
C GLY A 254 -5.36 -10.27 -20.61
N ILE A 255 -6.02 -9.75 -19.58
CA ILE A 255 -5.59 -9.91 -18.19
C ILE A 255 -5.70 -11.38 -17.76
N VAL A 256 -6.83 -12.02 -18.05
CA VAL A 256 -7.09 -13.43 -17.77
C VAL A 256 -6.09 -14.34 -18.47
N ASP A 257 -5.83 -14.10 -19.76
CA ASP A 257 -4.86 -14.90 -20.52
C ASP A 257 -3.43 -14.79 -19.96
N LYS A 258 -3.03 -13.57 -19.59
CA LYS A 258 -1.73 -13.34 -18.96
C LYS A 258 -1.63 -14.05 -17.60
N ALA A 259 -2.65 -13.96 -16.76
CA ALA A 259 -2.71 -14.63 -15.47
C ALA A 259 -2.62 -16.15 -15.62
N ARG A 260 -3.38 -16.71 -16.57
CA ARG A 260 -3.38 -18.15 -16.90
C ARG A 260 -2.01 -18.62 -17.35
N ALA A 261 -1.36 -17.91 -18.27
CA ALA A 261 -0.04 -18.25 -18.76
C ALA A 261 1.02 -18.23 -17.66
N GLN A 262 1.00 -17.19 -16.83
CA GLN A 262 1.93 -17.04 -15.71
C GLN A 262 1.73 -18.13 -14.65
N MET A 263 0.49 -18.44 -14.29
CA MET A 263 0.13 -19.51 -13.36
C MET A 263 0.61 -20.88 -13.90
N ALA A 264 0.26 -21.20 -15.15
CA ALA A 264 0.65 -22.45 -15.76
C ALA A 264 2.16 -22.62 -15.82
N GLN A 265 2.91 -21.58 -16.22
CA GLN A 265 4.37 -21.61 -16.26
C GLN A 265 4.98 -21.84 -14.88
N THR A 266 4.50 -21.13 -13.87
CA THR A 266 5.06 -21.22 -12.52
C THR A 266 4.80 -22.56 -11.89
N LEU A 267 3.56 -23.06 -11.94
CA LEU A 267 3.22 -24.35 -11.33
C LEU A 267 3.81 -25.53 -12.11
N GLN A 268 4.01 -25.41 -13.43
CA GLN A 268 4.74 -26.42 -14.18
C GLN A 268 6.20 -26.51 -13.76
N GLN A 269 6.89 -25.37 -13.56
CA GLN A 269 8.26 -25.36 -13.03
C GLN A 269 8.35 -25.97 -11.63
N ASP A 270 7.35 -25.72 -10.77
CA ASP A 270 7.31 -26.33 -9.44
C ASP A 270 7.08 -27.86 -9.54
N LEU A 271 6.24 -28.33 -10.45
CA LEU A 271 6.03 -29.76 -10.73
C LEU A 271 7.30 -30.43 -11.26
N ASP A 272 7.94 -29.85 -12.28
CA ASP A 272 9.17 -30.38 -12.87
C ASP A 272 10.29 -30.50 -11.82
N ARG A 273 10.40 -29.47 -10.96
CA ARG A 273 11.35 -29.48 -9.86
C ARG A 273 11.05 -30.57 -8.84
N LEU A 274 9.79 -30.75 -8.47
CA LEU A 274 9.38 -31.76 -7.48
C LEU A 274 9.55 -33.19 -8.04
N GLU A 275 9.26 -33.39 -9.33
CA GLU A 275 9.51 -34.66 -10.02
C GLU A 275 11.01 -35.01 -10.09
N ALA A 276 11.85 -34.03 -10.43
CA ALA A 276 13.31 -34.21 -10.41
C ALA A 276 13.83 -34.53 -8.99
N LEU A 277 13.28 -33.84 -7.97
CA LEU A 277 13.63 -34.12 -6.59
C LEU A 277 13.21 -35.52 -6.15
N LYS A 278 12.01 -35.95 -6.54
CA LYS A 278 11.51 -37.32 -6.26
C LYS A 278 12.42 -38.42 -6.83
N ALA A 279 13.02 -38.19 -7.99
CA ALA A 279 13.92 -39.16 -8.61
C ALA A 279 15.17 -39.43 -7.76
N VAL A 280 15.60 -38.51 -6.91
CA VAL A 280 16.81 -38.60 -6.07
C VAL A 280 16.51 -38.69 -4.58
N ASN A 281 15.29 -38.36 -4.14
CA ASN A 281 14.87 -38.37 -2.74
C ASN A 281 13.55 -39.16 -2.54
N PRO A 282 13.63 -40.37 -1.94
CA PRO A 282 12.44 -41.20 -1.73
C PRO A 282 11.44 -40.63 -0.71
N ASN A 283 11.78 -39.58 0.01
CA ASN A 283 10.88 -38.95 0.96
C ASN A 283 9.85 -38.04 0.30
N VAL A 284 10.02 -37.69 -0.98
CA VAL A 284 9.03 -36.92 -1.76
C VAL A 284 7.86 -37.85 -2.10
N ARG A 285 6.67 -37.49 -1.63
CA ARG A 285 5.45 -38.27 -1.75
C ARG A 285 4.70 -37.98 -3.05
N ASP A 286 4.00 -38.98 -3.58
CA ASP A 286 3.08 -38.77 -4.70
C ASP A 286 1.98 -37.75 -4.40
N SER A 287 1.53 -37.71 -3.15
CA SER A 287 0.53 -36.74 -2.71
C SER A 287 0.96 -35.27 -2.85
N GLU A 288 2.25 -34.97 -2.86
CA GLU A 288 2.76 -33.61 -3.07
C GLU A 288 2.65 -33.20 -4.56
N LEU A 289 2.93 -34.11 -5.46
CA LEU A 289 2.72 -33.92 -6.90
C LEU A 289 1.22 -33.77 -7.23
N ASP A 290 0.39 -34.64 -6.65
CA ASP A 290 -1.06 -34.59 -6.87
C ASP A 290 -1.66 -33.30 -6.31
N TYR A 291 -1.15 -32.81 -5.18
CA TYR A 291 -1.55 -31.50 -4.65
C TYR A 291 -1.28 -30.37 -5.65
N LEU A 292 -0.07 -30.30 -6.23
CA LEU A 292 0.27 -29.25 -7.21
C LEU A 292 -0.58 -29.35 -8.49
N ARG A 293 -0.86 -30.57 -8.96
CA ARG A 293 -1.72 -30.79 -10.14
C ARG A 293 -3.15 -30.36 -9.86
N ASN A 294 -3.68 -30.73 -8.69
CA ASN A 294 -5.02 -30.32 -8.29
C ASN A 294 -5.12 -28.79 -8.10
N LEU A 295 -4.11 -28.19 -7.48
CA LEU A 295 -4.02 -26.76 -7.33
C LEU A 295 -3.99 -26.03 -8.69
N GLN A 296 -3.22 -26.53 -9.66
CA GLN A 296 -3.19 -25.98 -11.00
C GLN A 296 -4.56 -26.03 -11.67
N ALA A 297 -5.27 -27.12 -11.55
CA ALA A 297 -6.62 -27.26 -12.10
C ALA A 297 -7.64 -26.33 -11.41
N GLU A 298 -7.56 -26.23 -10.10
CA GLU A 298 -8.41 -25.34 -9.30
C GLU A 298 -8.17 -23.85 -9.66
N LEU A 299 -6.91 -23.42 -9.67
CA LEU A 299 -6.57 -22.03 -10.01
C LEU A 299 -6.93 -21.69 -11.45
N HIS A 300 -6.78 -22.63 -12.38
CA HIS A 300 -7.23 -22.43 -13.76
C HIS A 300 -8.73 -22.15 -13.82
N HIS A 301 -9.53 -22.95 -13.12
CA HIS A 301 -10.96 -22.77 -13.05
C HIS A 301 -11.36 -21.42 -12.43
N LEU A 302 -10.68 -21.01 -11.34
CA LEU A 302 -10.94 -19.74 -10.67
C LEU A 302 -10.56 -18.55 -11.56
N ILE A 303 -9.46 -18.62 -12.33
CA ILE A 303 -9.06 -17.59 -13.29
C ILE A 303 -10.13 -17.43 -14.39
N ASP A 304 -10.68 -18.55 -14.87
CA ASP A 304 -11.73 -18.52 -15.91
C ASP A 304 -13.04 -17.89 -15.41
N GLN A 305 -13.28 -17.93 -14.09
CA GLN A 305 -14.45 -17.32 -13.45
C GLN A 305 -14.27 -15.82 -13.12
N THR A 306 -13.20 -15.18 -13.58
CA THR A 306 -12.94 -13.76 -13.36
C THR A 306 -14.12 -12.91 -13.83
N GLN A 307 -14.65 -12.11 -12.92
CA GLN A 307 -15.75 -11.18 -13.19
C GLN A 307 -15.24 -9.74 -13.33
N LEU A 308 -16.03 -8.93 -14.00
CA LEU A 308 -15.77 -7.51 -14.15
C LEU A 308 -16.78 -6.74 -13.29
N LYS A 309 -16.30 -5.95 -12.35
CA LYS A 309 -17.12 -5.08 -11.52
C LYS A 309 -16.86 -3.63 -11.88
N LEU A 310 -17.92 -2.85 -12.09
CA LEU A 310 -17.78 -1.40 -12.17
C LEU A 310 -17.61 -0.87 -10.73
N ASP A 311 -16.45 -0.31 -10.47
CA ASP A 311 -16.04 0.09 -9.14
C ASP A 311 -16.23 1.60 -8.92
N ALA A 312 -15.83 2.43 -9.89
CA ALA A 312 -15.99 3.87 -9.75
C ALA A 312 -16.35 4.56 -11.06
N ILE A 313 -17.08 5.67 -10.92
CA ILE A 313 -17.50 6.53 -12.02
C ILE A 313 -17.15 7.98 -11.69
N ARG A 314 -16.48 8.68 -12.60
CA ARG A 314 -16.30 10.11 -12.52
C ARG A 314 -16.91 10.79 -13.75
N PHE A 315 -17.91 11.61 -13.51
CA PHE A 315 -18.51 12.43 -14.55
C PHE A 315 -17.78 13.77 -14.66
N ILE A 316 -17.30 14.13 -15.83
CA ILE A 316 -16.43 15.29 -16.05
C ILE A 316 -17.02 16.18 -17.12
N VAL A 317 -17.13 17.48 -16.82
CA VAL A 317 -17.60 18.49 -17.75
C VAL A 317 -16.50 19.51 -18.01
N VAL A 318 -16.26 19.81 -19.28
CA VAL A 318 -15.23 20.77 -19.69
C VAL A 318 -15.68 22.20 -19.48
N THR A 319 -14.83 23.02 -18.88
CA THR A 319 -15.01 24.45 -18.71
C THR A 319 -13.76 25.22 -19.15
N HIS A 320 -13.90 26.50 -19.45
CA HIS A 320 -12.80 27.39 -19.82
C HIS A 320 -12.43 28.39 -18.71
N ASN A 321 -13.21 28.42 -17.61
CA ASN A 321 -12.99 29.31 -16.47
C ASN A 321 -12.13 28.67 -15.40
#